data_8c9d53f2500426d0b1caf193c4d4fbe1
#
_entry.id   8c9d53f2500426d0b1caf193c4d4fbe1
#
_cell.length_a   1.000
_cell.length_b   1.000
_cell.length_c   1.000
_cell.angle_alpha   90.00
_cell.angle_beta   90.00
_cell.angle_gamma   90.00
#
_symmetry.space_group_name_H-M   'P 1'
#
loop_
_entity.id
_entity.type
_entity.pdbx_description
1 polymer ?
#
loop_
_entity_poly.entity_id
_entity_poly.type
_entity_poly.pdbx_seq_one_letter_code
_entity_poly.pdbx_strand_id
1 'polypeptide(L)'
;MEQTQTGDARHRRRAGNEIKAAIRDLRIQLALFNHQVGGRLALKDVDLDCLDVLARSGPLTPSALARQAGLHPATLTGILDRLERGGWIARDRGQTDRRSVTIRLLPDRGSEVIRLYQPMIGAMDDVLADYSETELSLIADFLRRTAAAGEQANGELAQE
;
A
#
# COMPACT_ATOMS: atom_id res chain seq x y z
N MET A 1 25.93 10.50 37.22
CA MET A 1 25.29 10.88 35.94
C MET A 1 25.33 9.80 34.87
N GLU A 2 26.31 8.92 34.84
CA GLU A 2 26.51 7.87 33.80
C GLU A 2 25.48 6.72 33.84
N GLN A 3 24.99 6.32 35.03
CA GLN A 3 24.00 5.25 35.16
C GLN A 3 22.60 5.61 34.62
N THR A 4 22.22 6.88 34.65
CA THR A 4 20.93 7.38 34.15
C THR A 4 20.88 7.34 32.61
N GLN A 5 21.98 7.68 31.94
CA GLN A 5 22.09 7.64 30.48
C GLN A 5 22.05 6.21 29.93
N THR A 6 22.64 5.25 30.64
CA THR A 6 22.65 3.83 30.25
C THR A 6 21.25 3.20 30.38
N GLY A 7 20.47 3.62 31.37
CA GLY A 7 19.07 3.20 31.56
C GLY A 7 18.17 3.70 30.44
N ASP A 8 18.28 4.97 30.07
CA ASP A 8 17.47 5.60 29.02
C ASP A 8 17.76 4.99 27.63
N ALA A 9 19.03 4.76 27.32
CA ALA A 9 19.44 4.10 26.07
C ALA A 9 18.87 2.67 25.95
N ARG A 10 18.81 1.92 27.04
CA ARG A 10 18.21 0.57 27.06
C ARG A 10 16.70 0.61 26.85
N HIS A 11 15.99 1.52 27.51
CA HIS A 11 14.55 1.71 27.33
C HIS A 11 14.20 2.09 25.90
N ARG A 12 14.92 3.05 25.32
CA ARG A 12 14.74 3.49 23.94
C ARG A 12 14.97 2.34 22.93
N ARG A 13 16.00 1.54 23.14
CA ARG A 13 16.29 0.37 22.29
C ARG A 13 15.20 -0.69 22.40
N ARG A 14 14.67 -0.93 23.60
CA ARG A 14 13.58 -1.87 23.84
C ARG A 14 12.31 -1.41 23.11
N ALA A 15 11.88 -0.17 23.33
CA ALA A 15 10.72 0.42 22.64
C ALA A 15 10.85 0.36 21.12
N GLY A 16 12.04 0.68 20.57
CA GLY A 16 12.30 0.57 19.14
C GLY A 16 12.18 -0.87 18.61
N ASN A 17 12.58 -1.87 19.40
CA ASN A 17 12.42 -3.28 19.01
C ASN A 17 10.96 -3.72 19.08
N GLU A 18 10.21 -3.26 20.06
CA GLU A 18 8.76 -3.52 20.19
C GLU A 18 7.99 -2.94 19.01
N ILE A 19 8.29 -1.70 18.60
CA ILE A 19 7.71 -1.08 17.39
C ILE A 19 8.01 -1.90 16.14
N LYS A 20 9.27 -2.33 15.94
CA LYS A 20 9.65 -3.15 14.78
C LYS A 20 8.94 -4.51 14.77
N ALA A 21 8.72 -5.11 15.92
CA ALA A 21 7.95 -6.34 16.06
C ALA A 21 6.48 -6.10 15.68
N ALA A 22 5.84 -5.07 16.23
CA ALA A 22 4.46 -4.70 15.94
C ALA A 22 4.24 -4.41 14.43
N ILE A 23 5.18 -3.74 13.76
CA ILE A 23 5.11 -3.52 12.30
C ILE A 23 5.15 -4.85 11.54
N ARG A 24 5.99 -5.83 11.97
CA ARG A 24 6.01 -7.15 11.32
C ARG A 24 4.69 -7.89 11.48
N ASP A 25 4.11 -7.85 12.68
CA ASP A 25 2.84 -8.50 12.96
C ASP A 25 1.71 -7.84 12.16
N LEU A 26 1.65 -6.51 12.13
CA LEU A 26 0.70 -5.75 11.34
C LEU A 26 0.81 -6.10 9.84
N ARG A 27 2.03 -6.15 9.29
CA ARG A 27 2.27 -6.54 7.90
C ARG A 27 1.68 -7.92 7.59
N ILE A 28 1.85 -8.89 8.49
CA ILE A 28 1.31 -10.24 8.32
C ILE A 28 -0.23 -10.20 8.28
N GLN A 29 -0.87 -9.49 9.22
CA GLN A 29 -2.33 -9.42 9.27
C GLN A 29 -2.91 -8.69 8.05
N LEU A 30 -2.29 -7.61 7.61
CA LEU A 30 -2.72 -6.91 6.40
C LEU A 30 -2.56 -7.77 5.13
N ALA A 31 -1.48 -8.54 5.01
CA ALA A 31 -1.28 -9.46 3.90
C ALA A 31 -2.32 -10.59 3.88
N LEU A 32 -2.62 -11.19 5.03
CA LEU A 32 -3.65 -12.21 5.17
C LEU A 32 -5.05 -11.66 4.81
N PHE A 33 -5.36 -10.46 5.29
CA PHE A 33 -6.62 -9.80 4.96
C PHE A 33 -6.73 -9.50 3.46
N ASN A 34 -5.68 -8.96 2.85
CA ASN A 34 -5.60 -8.70 1.42
C ASN A 34 -5.82 -9.97 0.60
N HIS A 35 -5.19 -11.07 0.99
CA HIS A 35 -5.37 -12.36 0.34
C HIS A 35 -6.83 -12.86 0.41
N GLN A 36 -7.51 -12.70 1.55
CA GLN A 36 -8.92 -13.05 1.70
C GLN A 36 -9.84 -12.19 0.84
N VAL A 37 -9.58 -10.88 0.76
CA VAL A 37 -10.30 -9.96 -0.13
C VAL A 37 -10.09 -10.37 -1.58
N GLY A 38 -8.85 -10.65 -1.99
CA GLY A 38 -8.54 -11.14 -3.33
C GLY A 38 -9.29 -12.41 -3.68
N GLY A 39 -9.34 -13.38 -2.77
CA GLY A 39 -10.08 -14.62 -2.95
C GLY A 39 -11.58 -14.41 -3.21
N ARG A 40 -12.21 -13.44 -2.53
CA ARG A 40 -13.63 -13.09 -2.74
C ARG A 40 -13.91 -12.43 -4.09
N LEU A 41 -12.93 -11.72 -4.62
CA LEU A 41 -13.03 -10.96 -5.88
C LEU A 41 -12.47 -11.74 -7.08
N ALA A 42 -11.95 -12.94 -6.87
CA ALA A 42 -11.19 -13.72 -7.85
C ALA A 42 -9.98 -12.93 -8.41
N LEU A 43 -9.33 -12.14 -7.54
CA LEU A 43 -8.13 -11.36 -7.80
C LEU A 43 -6.94 -11.96 -7.05
N LYS A 44 -5.75 -11.79 -7.63
CA LYS A 44 -4.49 -12.05 -6.95
C LYS A 44 -4.09 -10.84 -6.09
N ASP A 45 -3.24 -11.04 -5.09
CA ASP A 45 -2.76 -9.95 -4.23
C ASP A 45 -2.13 -8.82 -5.05
N VAL A 46 -1.31 -9.15 -6.04
CA VAL A 46 -0.70 -8.17 -6.95
C VAL A 46 -1.71 -7.40 -7.82
N ASP A 47 -2.89 -7.97 -8.09
CA ASP A 47 -3.97 -7.28 -8.78
C ASP A 47 -4.57 -6.20 -7.88
N LEU A 48 -4.79 -6.53 -6.59
CA LEU A 48 -5.26 -5.58 -5.59
C LEU A 48 -4.26 -4.44 -5.36
N ASP A 49 -2.95 -4.75 -5.33
CA ASP A 49 -1.89 -3.73 -5.21
C ASP A 49 -1.95 -2.73 -6.38
N CYS A 50 -2.14 -3.22 -7.62
CA CYS A 50 -2.31 -2.35 -8.78
C CYS A 50 -3.58 -1.48 -8.70
N LEU A 51 -4.70 -2.06 -8.24
CA LEU A 51 -5.95 -1.31 -8.05
C LEU A 51 -5.83 -0.25 -6.96
N ASP A 52 -5.13 -0.55 -5.86
CA ASP A 52 -4.88 0.40 -4.77
C ASP A 52 -4.00 1.58 -5.24
N VAL A 53 -2.95 1.31 -6.01
CA VAL A 53 -2.14 2.37 -6.64
C VAL A 53 -3.00 3.27 -7.51
N LEU A 54 -3.86 2.70 -8.37
CA LEU A 54 -4.77 3.48 -9.23
C LEU A 54 -5.82 4.27 -8.44
N ALA A 55 -6.33 3.71 -7.35
CA ALA A 55 -7.29 4.39 -6.47
C ALA A 55 -6.69 5.63 -5.81
N ARG A 56 -5.42 5.56 -5.39
CA ARG A 56 -4.70 6.66 -4.72
C ARG A 56 -4.14 7.71 -5.68
N SER A 57 -3.61 7.26 -6.81
CA SER A 57 -2.88 8.14 -7.75
C SER A 57 -3.74 8.65 -8.91
N GLY A 58 -4.95 8.12 -9.10
CA GLY A 58 -5.76 8.35 -10.29
C GLY A 58 -5.22 7.63 -11.53
N PRO A 59 -5.62 8.06 -12.74
CA PRO A 59 -5.18 7.43 -13.98
C PRO A 59 -3.67 7.53 -14.18
N LEU A 60 -3.02 6.41 -14.51
CA LEU A 60 -1.57 6.30 -14.71
C LEU A 60 -1.23 5.67 -16.07
N THR A 61 -0.07 6.00 -16.61
CA THR A 61 0.51 5.21 -17.71
C THR A 61 0.96 3.84 -17.21
N PRO A 62 1.02 2.80 -18.07
CA PRO A 62 1.51 1.48 -17.67
C PRO A 62 2.90 1.52 -17.00
N SER A 63 3.81 2.35 -17.52
CA SER A 63 5.16 2.49 -16.95
C SER A 63 5.16 3.14 -15.57
N ALA A 64 4.29 4.14 -15.34
CA ALA A 64 4.13 4.77 -14.03
C ALA A 64 3.52 3.80 -13.01
N LEU A 65 2.50 3.03 -13.43
CA LEU A 65 1.88 2.01 -12.58
C LEU A 65 2.88 0.89 -12.23
N ALA A 66 3.66 0.39 -13.20
CA ALA A 66 4.69 -0.63 -12.96
C ALA A 66 5.69 -0.15 -11.89
N ARG A 67 6.19 1.07 -12.03
CA ARG A 67 7.14 1.66 -11.08
C ARG A 67 6.54 1.82 -9.69
N GLN A 68 5.30 2.32 -9.58
CA GLN A 68 4.65 2.54 -8.28
C GLN A 68 4.25 1.24 -7.58
N ALA A 69 3.89 0.21 -8.35
CA ALA A 69 3.57 -1.12 -7.84
C ALA A 69 4.82 -2.02 -7.64
N GLY A 70 6.02 -1.53 -7.96
CA GLY A 70 7.26 -2.31 -7.84
C GLY A 70 7.31 -3.51 -8.80
N LEU A 71 6.70 -3.40 -9.99
CA LEU A 71 6.56 -4.50 -10.94
C LEU A 71 7.41 -4.31 -12.18
N HIS A 72 7.93 -5.43 -12.71
CA HIS A 72 8.54 -5.40 -14.02
C HIS A 72 7.48 -5.17 -15.11
N PRO A 73 7.74 -4.33 -16.15
CA PRO A 73 6.75 -4.01 -17.21
C PRO A 73 6.15 -5.24 -17.90
N ALA A 74 6.94 -6.29 -18.11
CA ALA A 74 6.44 -7.54 -18.73
C ALA A 74 5.40 -8.24 -17.85
N THR A 75 5.57 -8.24 -16.53
CA THR A 75 4.62 -8.80 -15.57
C THR A 75 3.33 -7.97 -15.54
N LEU A 76 3.45 -6.64 -15.59
CA LEU A 76 2.29 -5.74 -15.54
C LEU A 76 1.36 -5.96 -16.75
N THR A 77 1.87 -6.25 -17.95
CA THR A 77 1.03 -6.48 -19.12
C THR A 77 -0.03 -7.56 -18.87
N GLY A 78 0.38 -8.71 -18.35
CA GLY A 78 -0.56 -9.81 -18.05
C GLY A 78 -1.54 -9.48 -16.92
N ILE A 79 -1.13 -8.65 -15.94
CA ILE A 79 -2.00 -8.16 -14.89
C ILE A 79 -3.07 -7.23 -15.47
N LEU A 80 -2.69 -6.26 -16.29
CA LEU A 80 -3.62 -5.32 -16.90
C LEU A 80 -4.62 -6.03 -17.83
N ASP A 81 -4.20 -7.04 -18.58
CA ASP A 81 -5.10 -7.81 -19.44
C ASP A 81 -6.14 -8.60 -18.61
N ARG A 82 -5.76 -9.11 -17.44
CA ARG A 82 -6.68 -9.78 -16.52
C ARG A 82 -7.65 -8.80 -15.87
N LEU A 83 -7.14 -7.67 -15.38
CA LEU A 83 -7.94 -6.63 -14.74
C LEU A 83 -8.94 -6.00 -15.71
N GLU A 84 -8.55 -5.75 -16.96
CA GLU A 84 -9.44 -5.21 -17.99
C GLU A 84 -10.53 -6.21 -18.39
N ARG A 85 -10.18 -7.48 -18.60
CA ARG A 85 -11.17 -8.56 -18.84
C ARG A 85 -12.14 -8.74 -17.68
N GLY A 86 -11.69 -8.52 -16.44
CA GLY A 86 -12.51 -8.54 -15.23
C GLY A 86 -13.38 -7.30 -15.04
N GLY A 87 -13.25 -6.28 -15.88
CA GLY A 87 -13.98 -5.02 -15.75
C GLY A 87 -13.54 -4.16 -14.55
N TRP A 88 -12.30 -4.32 -14.10
CA TRP A 88 -11.75 -3.54 -12.98
C TRP A 88 -11.16 -2.22 -13.44
N ILE A 89 -10.56 -2.22 -14.62
CA ILE A 89 -9.87 -1.07 -15.21
C ILE A 89 -10.33 -0.86 -16.66
N ALA A 90 -10.07 0.34 -17.18
CA ALA A 90 -10.12 0.64 -18.60
C ALA A 90 -8.79 1.23 -19.07
N ARG A 91 -8.45 0.98 -20.34
CA ARG A 91 -7.34 1.59 -21.06
C ARG A 91 -7.89 2.72 -21.92
N ASP A 92 -7.58 3.95 -21.56
CA ASP A 92 -7.95 5.13 -22.34
C ASP A 92 -6.77 5.51 -23.24
N ARG A 93 -7.04 5.67 -24.55
CA ARG A 93 -6.05 6.20 -25.49
C ARG A 93 -6.17 7.71 -25.54
N GLY A 94 -5.04 8.40 -25.47
CA GLY A 94 -5.00 9.85 -25.54
C GLY A 94 -5.63 10.37 -26.83
N GLN A 95 -6.47 11.40 -26.71
CA GLN A 95 -7.14 12.03 -27.88
C GLN A 95 -6.13 12.74 -28.80
N THR A 96 -5.07 13.31 -28.23
CA THR A 96 -4.03 14.08 -28.94
C THR A 96 -2.82 13.23 -29.36
N ASP A 97 -2.48 12.20 -28.58
CA ASP A 97 -1.43 11.24 -28.91
C ASP A 97 -1.96 9.82 -28.73
N ARG A 98 -2.24 9.15 -29.84
CA ARG A 98 -2.72 7.76 -29.87
C ARG A 98 -1.72 6.74 -29.33
N ARG A 99 -0.47 7.15 -29.06
CA ARG A 99 0.57 6.32 -28.43
C ARG A 99 0.51 6.40 -26.90
N SER A 100 -0.17 7.42 -26.35
CA SER A 100 -0.37 7.57 -24.93
C SER A 100 -1.55 6.73 -24.46
N VAL A 101 -1.27 5.73 -23.63
CA VAL A 101 -2.29 4.89 -22.97
C VAL A 101 -2.26 5.22 -21.48
N THR A 102 -3.43 5.50 -20.92
CA THR A 102 -3.61 5.61 -19.46
C THR A 102 -4.54 4.52 -18.96
N ILE A 103 -4.23 4.03 -17.77
CA ILE A 103 -5.00 3.02 -17.08
C ILE A 103 -5.81 3.74 -16.00
N ARG A 104 -7.10 3.53 -15.97
CA ARG A 104 -7.97 4.05 -14.90
C ARG A 104 -8.81 2.96 -14.26
N LEU A 105 -9.09 3.13 -12.99
CA LEU A 105 -10.01 2.29 -12.24
C LEU A 105 -11.47 2.54 -12.71
N LEU A 106 -12.26 1.49 -12.83
CA LEU A 106 -13.68 1.60 -13.10
C LEU A 106 -14.45 1.78 -11.78
N PRO A 107 -15.28 2.84 -11.61
CA PRO A 107 -15.88 3.23 -10.32
C PRO A 107 -16.73 2.13 -9.67
N ASP A 108 -17.54 1.44 -10.46
CA ASP A 108 -18.48 0.43 -9.94
C ASP A 108 -17.75 -0.72 -9.25
N ARG A 109 -16.66 -1.19 -9.84
CA ARG A 109 -15.82 -2.27 -9.27
C ARG A 109 -14.97 -1.75 -8.11
N GLY A 110 -14.53 -0.50 -8.16
CA GLY A 110 -13.84 0.13 -7.03
C GLY A 110 -14.69 0.13 -5.76
N SER A 111 -15.99 0.38 -5.86
CA SER A 111 -16.93 0.35 -4.74
C SER A 111 -17.07 -1.06 -4.12
N GLU A 112 -16.95 -2.12 -4.92
CA GLU A 112 -16.96 -3.50 -4.44
C GLU A 112 -15.73 -3.82 -3.57
N VAL A 113 -14.55 -3.37 -4.00
CA VAL A 113 -13.32 -3.47 -3.22
C VAL A 113 -13.47 -2.74 -1.90
N ILE A 114 -13.89 -1.47 -1.92
CA ILE A 114 -14.04 -0.64 -0.72
C ILE A 114 -14.95 -1.32 0.31
N ARG A 115 -16.08 -1.90 -0.12
CA ARG A 115 -17.01 -2.59 0.80
C ARG A 115 -16.35 -3.74 1.56
N LEU A 116 -15.42 -4.46 0.93
CA LEU A 116 -14.71 -5.56 1.58
C LEU A 116 -13.65 -5.07 2.57
N TYR A 117 -13.13 -3.86 2.39
CA TYR A 117 -12.19 -3.22 3.32
C TYR A 117 -12.88 -2.51 4.50
N GLN A 118 -14.19 -2.24 4.44
CA GLN A 118 -14.91 -1.51 5.49
C GLN A 118 -14.71 -2.10 6.91
N PRO A 119 -14.75 -3.43 7.13
CA PRO A 119 -14.52 -3.97 8.48
C PRO A 119 -13.12 -3.64 9.03
N MET A 120 -12.10 -3.64 8.19
CA MET A 120 -10.73 -3.29 8.59
C MET A 120 -10.60 -1.79 8.84
N ILE A 121 -11.23 -0.96 7.97
CA ILE A 121 -11.23 0.50 8.14
C ILE A 121 -11.92 0.87 9.45
N GLY A 122 -13.11 0.33 9.72
CA GLY A 122 -13.83 0.59 10.97
C GLY A 122 -13.05 0.15 12.22
N ALA A 123 -12.42 -1.03 12.19
CA ALA A 123 -11.58 -1.46 13.30
C ALA A 123 -10.35 -0.56 13.51
N MET A 124 -9.79 0.00 12.44
CA MET A 124 -8.71 0.99 12.57
C MET A 124 -9.22 2.32 13.13
N ASP A 125 -10.41 2.77 12.72
CA ASP A 125 -11.04 3.99 13.25
C ASP A 125 -11.30 3.85 14.74
N ASP A 126 -11.79 2.70 15.21
CA ASP A 126 -12.00 2.41 16.63
C ASP A 126 -10.68 2.49 17.42
N VAL A 127 -9.60 1.93 16.90
CA VAL A 127 -8.27 2.03 17.54
C VAL A 127 -7.76 3.46 17.56
N LEU A 128 -7.95 4.21 16.47
CA LEU A 128 -7.49 5.61 16.37
C LEU A 128 -8.26 6.54 17.32
N ALA A 129 -9.49 6.20 17.67
CA ALA A 129 -10.31 6.99 18.61
C ALA A 129 -9.74 7.08 20.04
N ASP A 130 -8.85 6.16 20.42
CA ASP A 130 -8.20 6.15 21.73
C ASP A 130 -7.01 7.14 21.83
N TYR A 131 -6.61 7.76 20.72
CA TYR A 131 -5.43 8.64 20.67
C TYR A 131 -5.83 10.11 20.52
N SER A 132 -5.08 10.99 21.17
CA SER A 132 -5.18 12.44 20.98
C SER A 132 -4.65 12.88 19.61
N GLU A 133 -5.06 14.07 19.14
CA GLU A 133 -4.59 14.65 17.88
C GLU A 133 -3.05 14.73 17.78
N THR A 134 -2.38 15.02 18.91
CA THR A 134 -0.91 15.08 18.96
C THR A 134 -0.29 13.71 18.76
N GLU A 135 -0.86 12.68 19.39
CA GLU A 135 -0.39 11.29 19.24
C GLU A 135 -0.67 10.76 17.83
N LEU A 136 -1.84 11.05 17.28
CA LEU A 136 -2.19 10.72 15.89
C LEU A 136 -1.22 11.35 14.90
N SER A 137 -0.85 12.62 15.12
CA SER A 137 0.13 13.31 14.28
C SER A 137 1.51 12.66 14.34
N LEU A 138 1.95 12.25 15.54
CA LEU A 138 3.21 11.54 15.75
C LEU A 138 3.20 10.16 15.08
N ILE A 139 2.11 9.40 15.24
CA ILE A 139 1.94 8.08 14.62
C ILE A 139 1.97 8.20 13.09
N ALA A 140 1.23 9.16 12.53
CA ALA A 140 1.20 9.41 11.09
C ALA A 140 2.57 9.82 10.54
N ASP A 141 3.33 10.67 11.25
CA ASP A 141 4.69 11.03 10.85
C ASP A 141 5.63 9.83 10.88
N PHE A 142 5.59 9.04 11.95
CA PHE A 142 6.39 7.83 12.07
C PHE A 142 6.12 6.84 10.92
N LEU A 143 4.85 6.57 10.60
CA LEU A 143 4.47 5.65 9.53
C LEU A 143 4.91 6.16 8.16
N ARG A 144 4.72 7.44 7.86
CA ARG A 144 5.19 8.05 6.59
C ARG A 144 6.69 7.95 6.43
N ARG A 145 7.47 8.27 7.47
CA ARG A 145 8.93 8.20 7.44
C ARG A 145 9.43 6.76 7.30
N THR A 146 8.75 5.81 7.95
CA THR A 146 9.07 4.39 7.82
C THR A 146 8.79 3.88 6.41
N ALA A 147 7.67 4.30 5.80
CA ALA A 147 7.34 3.97 4.41
C ALA A 147 8.39 4.53 3.42
N ALA A 148 8.79 5.80 3.60
CA ALA A 148 9.82 6.42 2.77
C ALA A 148 11.19 5.72 2.89
N ALA A 149 11.57 5.29 4.11
CA ALA A 149 12.79 4.51 4.31
C ALA A 149 12.72 3.14 3.61
N GLY A 150 11.55 2.51 3.58
CA GLY A 150 11.31 1.27 2.83
C GLY A 150 11.43 1.48 1.32
N GLU A 151 10.89 2.57 0.79
CA GLU A 151 11.00 2.93 -0.63
C GLU A 151 12.45 3.13 -1.05
N GLN A 152 13.25 3.83 -0.24
CA GLN A 152 14.68 4.01 -0.49
C GLN A 152 15.43 2.67 -0.50
N ALA A 153 15.20 1.81 0.50
CA ALA A 153 15.85 0.50 0.58
C ALA A 153 15.48 -0.40 -0.62
N ASN A 154 14.23 -0.35 -1.09
CA ASN A 154 13.81 -1.06 -2.29
C ASN A 154 14.51 -0.52 -3.55
N GLY A 155 14.72 0.79 -3.64
CA GLY A 155 15.46 1.40 -4.74
C GLY A 155 16.93 0.97 -4.80
N GLU A 156 17.58 0.81 -3.65
CA GLU A 156 18.96 0.33 -3.54
C GLU A 156 19.08 -1.14 -4.01
N LEU A 157 18.18 -2.01 -3.55
CA LEU A 157 18.14 -3.42 -3.96
C LEU A 157 17.85 -3.62 -5.46
N ALA A 158 17.13 -2.71 -6.08
CA ALA A 158 16.81 -2.80 -7.51
C ALA A 158 17.98 -2.37 -8.43
N GLN A 159 19.06 -1.79 -7.89
CA GLN A 159 20.25 -1.35 -8.61
C GLN A 159 21.39 -2.36 -8.57
N GLU A 160 21.29 -3.41 -7.75
CA GLU A 160 22.21 -4.56 -7.70
C GLU A 160 21.81 -5.63 -8.73
#